data_e22ab6615bf9c59d27ee50bf28ff4c00
#
_entry.id   e22ab6615bf9c59d27ee50bf28ff4c00
#
_cell.length_a   1.000
_cell.length_b   1.000
_cell.length_c   1.000
_cell.angle_alpha   90.00
_cell.angle_beta   90.00
_cell.angle_gamma   90.00
#
_symmetry.space_group_name_H-M   'P 1'
#
loop_
_entity.id
_entity.type
_entity.pdbx_description
1 polymer ?
#
loop_
_entity_poly.entity_id
_entity_poly.type
_entity_poly.pdbx_seq_one_letter_code
_entity_poly.pdbx_strand_id
1 'polypeptide(L)'
;MPHHLPHVYTSLLKQPIMGYWELLAPVIGLVCVGSGWPSASDRNARMRLIATQALHWAAFLLVMNMMLLPGVQAILNSNATGLAVLMLLALGTFTAGVHILSWQICLLGSIMALCVPAAAWIEASALIVALISIAALAIGVVLWWHWHENRAKKT
;
A
#
# COMPACT_ATOMS: atom_id res chain seq x y z
N MET A 1 6.71 40.04 -16.33
CA MET A 1 5.51 39.81 -15.57
C MET A 1 4.61 38.93 -16.41
N PRO A 2 4.12 37.79 -16.03
CA PRO A 2 3.84 37.15 -14.75
C PRO A 2 4.42 35.73 -14.65
N HIS A 3 5.02 35.36 -13.53
CA HIS A 3 5.59 34.00 -13.28
C HIS A 3 4.89 33.29 -12.10
N HIS A 4 3.55 33.23 -12.06
CA HIS A 4 2.83 32.63 -10.92
C HIS A 4 1.96 31.39 -11.23
N LEU A 5 2.14 30.68 -12.36
CA LEU A 5 1.26 29.56 -12.73
C LEU A 5 1.79 28.13 -12.61
N PRO A 6 3.05 27.79 -12.26
CA PRO A 6 3.45 26.39 -12.16
C PRO A 6 3.14 25.73 -10.81
N HIS A 7 2.90 26.49 -9.71
CA HIS A 7 2.75 25.89 -8.38
C HIS A 7 1.35 25.28 -8.08
N VAL A 8 0.31 25.72 -8.79
CA VAL A 8 -1.05 25.23 -8.53
C VAL A 8 -1.28 23.86 -9.16
N TYR A 9 -0.69 23.58 -10.32
CA TYR A 9 -0.85 22.28 -11.01
C TYR A 9 -0.09 21.14 -10.34
N THR A 10 1.04 21.40 -9.70
CA THR A 10 1.81 20.38 -8.99
C THR A 10 1.17 19.95 -7.66
N SER A 11 0.36 20.82 -7.04
CA SER A 11 -0.37 20.49 -5.81
C SER A 11 -1.56 19.56 -6.06
N LEU A 12 -2.23 19.68 -7.21
CA LEU A 12 -3.40 18.87 -7.56
C LEU A 12 -3.03 17.42 -7.95
N LEU A 13 -1.82 17.19 -8.46
CA LEU A 13 -1.37 15.85 -8.87
C LEU A 13 -0.77 15.02 -7.71
N LYS A 14 -0.45 15.64 -6.57
CA LYS A 14 0.06 14.94 -5.37
C LYS A 14 -1.02 14.47 -4.39
N GLN A 15 -2.28 14.88 -4.56
CA GLN A 15 -3.37 14.57 -3.62
C GLN A 15 -4.25 13.34 -3.93
N PRO A 16 -4.28 12.70 -5.11
CA PRO A 16 -5.24 11.62 -5.36
C PRO A 16 -4.99 10.36 -4.53
N ILE A 17 -3.77 10.16 -4.02
CA ILE A 17 -3.43 8.94 -3.25
C ILE A 17 -3.92 9.03 -1.79
N MET A 18 -3.90 10.21 -1.17
CA MET A 18 -4.39 10.37 0.21
C MET A 18 -5.90 10.16 0.32
N GLY A 19 -6.71 10.73 -0.58
CA GLY A 19 -8.17 10.57 -0.57
C GLY A 19 -8.64 9.13 -0.82
N TYR A 20 -7.85 8.31 -1.52
CA TYR A 20 -8.19 6.91 -1.77
C TYR A 20 -8.22 6.08 -0.47
N TRP A 21 -7.22 6.24 0.39
CA TRP A 21 -7.13 5.51 1.66
C TRP A 21 -8.19 5.94 2.66
N GLU A 22 -8.52 7.24 2.69
CA GLU A 22 -9.58 7.79 3.53
C GLU A 22 -10.97 7.28 3.14
N LEU A 23 -11.21 7.00 1.85
CA LEU A 23 -12.45 6.40 1.37
C LEU A 23 -12.49 4.89 1.56
N LEU A 24 -11.36 4.20 1.49
CA LEU A 24 -11.29 2.75 1.60
C LEU A 24 -11.69 2.26 2.99
N ALA A 25 -11.23 2.94 4.06
CA ALA A 25 -11.52 2.57 5.43
C ALA A 25 -13.03 2.58 5.77
N PRO A 26 -13.82 3.65 5.47
CA PRO A 26 -15.26 3.61 5.71
C PRO A 26 -15.99 2.59 4.83
N VAL A 27 -15.53 2.34 3.60
CA VAL A 27 -16.11 1.29 2.74
C VAL A 27 -15.93 -0.08 3.37
N ILE A 28 -14.74 -0.42 3.84
CA ILE A 28 -14.49 -1.69 4.54
C ILE A 28 -15.30 -1.74 5.83
N GLY A 29 -15.39 -0.64 6.58
CA GLY A 29 -16.22 -0.54 7.77
C GLY A 29 -17.70 -0.86 7.50
N LEU A 30 -18.25 -0.35 6.40
CA LEU A 30 -19.63 -0.66 5.97
C LEU A 30 -19.80 -2.14 5.61
N VAL A 31 -18.83 -2.73 4.93
CA VAL A 31 -18.82 -4.16 4.61
C VAL A 31 -18.79 -5.01 5.89
N CYS A 32 -17.99 -4.61 6.89
CA CYS A 32 -17.94 -5.26 8.21
C CYS A 32 -19.29 -5.19 8.93
N VAL A 33 -19.92 -4.02 8.96
CA VAL A 33 -21.26 -3.85 9.56
C VAL A 33 -22.29 -4.70 8.81
N GLY A 34 -22.27 -4.69 7.47
CA GLY A 34 -23.17 -5.51 6.64
C GLY A 34 -23.00 -7.00 6.89
N SER A 35 -21.76 -7.49 7.02
CA SER A 35 -21.45 -8.88 7.30
C SER A 35 -21.87 -9.33 8.71
N GLY A 36 -21.80 -8.44 9.70
CA GLY A 36 -22.25 -8.71 11.08
C GLY A 36 -23.75 -8.54 11.31
N TRP A 37 -24.46 -7.90 10.36
CA TRP A 37 -25.87 -7.55 10.51
C TRP A 37 -26.81 -8.75 10.75
N PRO A 38 -26.67 -9.89 10.02
CA PRO A 38 -27.53 -11.06 10.23
C PRO A 38 -27.37 -11.68 11.62
N SER A 39 -26.19 -11.53 12.25
CA SER A 39 -25.91 -12.08 13.57
C SER A 39 -26.44 -11.20 14.73
N ALA A 40 -26.82 -9.95 14.44
CA ALA A 40 -27.34 -9.00 15.41
C ALA A 40 -28.87 -9.07 15.45
N SER A 41 -29.43 -9.94 16.34
CA SER A 41 -30.87 -10.21 16.44
C SER A 41 -31.66 -9.03 16.99
N ASP A 42 -31.09 -8.27 17.94
CA ASP A 42 -31.78 -7.20 18.68
C ASP A 42 -31.27 -5.80 18.31
N ARG A 43 -32.11 -4.79 18.53
CA ARG A 43 -31.76 -3.39 18.32
C ARG A 43 -30.48 -2.97 19.08
N ASN A 44 -30.36 -3.43 20.32
CA ASN A 44 -29.22 -3.14 21.18
C ASN A 44 -27.93 -3.81 20.64
N ALA A 45 -28.03 -5.05 20.12
CA ALA A 45 -26.93 -5.76 19.49
C ALA A 45 -26.45 -5.04 18.22
N ARG A 46 -27.37 -4.53 17.38
CA ARG A 46 -27.05 -3.73 16.18
C ARG A 46 -26.38 -2.42 16.53
N MET A 47 -26.89 -1.69 17.53
CA MET A 47 -26.27 -0.44 17.99
C MET A 47 -24.85 -0.68 18.51
N ARG A 48 -24.64 -1.77 19.26
CA ARG A 48 -23.33 -2.15 19.77
C ARG A 48 -22.37 -2.54 18.65
N LEU A 49 -22.84 -3.26 17.64
CA LEU A 49 -22.08 -3.60 16.45
C LEU A 49 -21.62 -2.34 15.71
N ILE A 50 -22.53 -1.42 15.42
CA ILE A 50 -22.23 -0.15 14.73
C ILE A 50 -21.24 0.67 15.56
N ALA A 51 -21.46 0.84 16.85
CA ALA A 51 -20.61 1.63 17.72
C ALA A 51 -19.19 1.04 17.81
N THR A 52 -19.06 -0.28 17.94
CA THR A 52 -17.78 -0.97 18.00
C THR A 52 -17.01 -0.83 16.69
N GLN A 53 -17.68 -1.01 15.55
CA GLN A 53 -17.05 -0.85 14.25
C GLN A 53 -16.69 0.61 13.96
N ALA A 54 -17.57 1.56 14.30
CA ALA A 54 -17.29 2.98 14.12
C ALA A 54 -16.07 3.43 14.95
N LEU A 55 -15.99 3.00 16.22
CA LEU A 55 -14.87 3.31 17.09
C LEU A 55 -13.57 2.67 16.57
N HIS A 56 -13.63 1.42 16.12
CA HIS A 56 -12.49 0.70 15.55
C HIS A 56 -11.93 1.42 14.31
N TRP A 57 -12.81 1.76 13.37
CA TRP A 57 -12.38 2.45 12.14
C TRP A 57 -11.97 3.90 12.39
N ALA A 58 -12.59 4.60 13.37
CA ALA A 58 -12.14 5.93 13.78
C ALA A 58 -10.71 5.89 14.37
N ALA A 59 -10.41 4.90 15.21
CA ALA A 59 -9.06 4.70 15.74
C ALA A 59 -8.06 4.38 14.63
N PHE A 60 -8.45 3.53 13.66
CA PHE A 60 -7.65 3.22 12.49
C PHE A 60 -7.31 4.46 11.67
N LEU A 61 -8.34 5.27 11.33
CA LEU A 61 -8.15 6.53 10.58
C LEU A 61 -7.26 7.52 11.35
N LEU A 62 -7.41 7.59 12.67
CA LEU A 62 -6.56 8.43 13.51
C LEU A 62 -5.09 8.04 13.38
N VAL A 63 -4.77 6.76 13.53
CA VAL A 63 -3.39 6.24 13.43
C VAL A 63 -2.85 6.44 12.02
N MET A 64 -3.65 6.20 11.00
CA MET A 64 -3.26 6.45 9.60
C MET A 64 -2.93 7.92 9.35
N ASN A 65 -3.77 8.85 9.86
CA ASN A 65 -3.49 10.28 9.77
C ASN A 65 -2.21 10.68 10.52
N MET A 66 -1.94 10.07 11.68
CA MET A 66 -0.68 10.30 12.40
C MET A 66 0.54 9.85 11.59
N MET A 67 0.45 8.71 10.89
CA MET A 67 1.50 8.22 9.98
C MET A 67 1.75 9.16 8.79
N LEU A 68 0.71 9.88 8.34
CA LEU A 68 0.79 10.82 7.22
C LEU A 68 1.25 12.23 7.62
N LEU A 69 1.50 12.49 8.91
CA LEU A 69 2.03 13.78 9.36
C LEU A 69 3.40 14.07 8.72
N PRO A 70 3.66 15.32 8.30
CA PRO A 70 4.92 15.69 7.64
C PRO A 70 6.17 15.32 8.45
N GLY A 71 6.12 15.43 9.78
CA GLY A 71 7.23 15.06 10.67
C GLY A 71 7.53 13.55 10.65
N VAL A 72 6.51 12.70 10.55
CA VAL A 72 6.66 11.24 10.44
C VAL A 72 7.14 10.87 9.04
N GLN A 73 6.60 11.51 8.02
CA GLN A 73 6.98 11.31 6.62
C GLN A 73 8.43 11.74 6.33
N ALA A 74 8.98 12.68 7.09
CA ALA A 74 10.38 13.06 6.97
C ALA A 74 11.36 11.96 7.40
N ILE A 75 10.91 11.02 8.25
CA ILE A 75 11.71 9.90 8.76
C ILE A 75 11.49 8.65 7.91
N LEU A 76 10.26 8.44 7.44
CA LEU A 76 9.87 7.30 6.62
C LEU A 76 9.94 7.67 5.12
N ASN A 77 10.52 6.80 4.29
CA ASN A 77 10.39 6.96 2.85
C ASN A 77 8.96 6.58 2.39
N SER A 78 8.59 7.00 1.18
CA SER A 78 7.23 6.79 0.65
C SER A 78 6.84 5.31 0.56
N ASN A 79 7.79 4.42 0.22
CA ASN A 79 7.55 2.98 0.12
C ASN A 79 7.30 2.36 1.50
N ALA A 80 8.13 2.70 2.50
CA ALA A 80 7.95 2.24 3.88
C ALA A 80 6.61 2.71 4.45
N THR A 81 6.19 3.94 4.16
CA THR A 81 4.88 4.45 4.57
C THR A 81 3.74 3.66 3.93
N GLY A 82 3.82 3.37 2.63
CA GLY A 82 2.83 2.57 1.92
C GLY A 82 2.66 1.17 2.51
N LEU A 83 3.78 0.48 2.77
CA LEU A 83 3.79 -0.84 3.41
C LEU A 83 3.24 -0.79 4.85
N ALA A 84 3.58 0.24 5.63
CA ALA A 84 3.07 0.41 6.99
C ALA A 84 1.55 0.65 7.01
N VAL A 85 1.03 1.49 6.11
CA VAL A 85 -0.42 1.73 5.97
C VAL A 85 -1.14 0.45 5.52
N LEU A 86 -0.58 -0.31 4.57
CA LEU A 86 -1.14 -1.59 4.14
C LEU A 86 -1.16 -2.61 5.28
N MET A 87 -0.08 -2.70 6.07
CA MET A 87 -0.03 -3.60 7.24
C MET A 87 -1.05 -3.19 8.31
N LEU A 88 -1.19 -1.89 8.56
CA LEU A 88 -2.18 -1.35 9.47
C LEU A 88 -3.61 -1.69 9.00
N LEU A 89 -3.89 -1.53 7.70
CA LEU A 89 -5.18 -1.88 7.11
C LEU A 89 -5.48 -3.38 7.21
N ALA A 90 -4.49 -4.22 6.96
CA ALA A 90 -4.59 -5.67 7.09
C ALA A 90 -4.94 -6.08 8.53
N LEU A 91 -4.23 -5.51 9.51
CA LEU A 91 -4.48 -5.73 10.92
C LEU A 91 -5.87 -5.23 11.34
N GLY A 92 -6.26 -4.02 10.88
CA GLY A 92 -7.59 -3.45 11.12
C GLY A 92 -8.69 -4.35 10.57
N THR A 93 -8.55 -4.84 9.35
CA THR A 93 -9.51 -5.75 8.71
C THR A 93 -9.59 -7.09 9.45
N PHE A 94 -8.45 -7.67 9.82
CA PHE A 94 -8.41 -8.92 10.58
C PHE A 94 -9.12 -8.80 11.94
N THR A 95 -8.78 -7.77 12.72
CA THR A 95 -9.40 -7.54 14.04
C THR A 95 -10.88 -7.20 13.93
N ALA A 96 -11.31 -6.45 12.91
CA ALA A 96 -12.73 -6.24 12.63
C ALA A 96 -13.46 -7.58 12.37
N GLY A 97 -12.84 -8.47 11.59
CA GLY A 97 -13.36 -9.81 11.34
C GLY A 97 -13.52 -10.66 12.60
N VAL A 98 -12.54 -10.59 13.51
CA VAL A 98 -12.60 -11.28 14.82
C VAL A 98 -13.77 -10.73 15.67
N HIS A 99 -13.96 -9.41 15.69
CA HIS A 99 -15.03 -8.79 16.47
C HIS A 99 -16.44 -9.18 16.02
N ILE A 100 -16.64 -9.39 14.72
CA ILE A 100 -17.93 -9.80 14.16
C ILE A 100 -18.04 -11.31 13.94
N LEU A 101 -17.01 -12.09 14.34
CA LEU A 101 -16.92 -13.53 14.17
C LEU A 101 -17.11 -13.97 12.69
N SER A 102 -16.64 -13.17 11.75
CA SER A 102 -16.68 -13.46 10.33
C SER A 102 -15.31 -13.96 9.85
N TRP A 103 -15.21 -15.27 9.59
CA TRP A 103 -13.97 -15.89 9.14
C TRP A 103 -13.52 -15.38 7.75
N GLN A 104 -14.47 -14.98 6.89
CA GLN A 104 -14.16 -14.43 5.56
C GLN A 104 -13.38 -13.11 5.67
N ILE A 105 -13.75 -12.24 6.62
CA ILE A 105 -13.08 -10.97 6.85
C ILE A 105 -11.73 -11.19 7.53
N CYS A 106 -11.63 -12.16 8.44
CA CYS A 106 -10.33 -12.56 9.01
C CYS A 106 -9.39 -13.08 7.92
N LEU A 107 -9.90 -13.91 7.00
CA LEU A 107 -9.12 -14.43 5.88
C LEU A 107 -8.66 -13.29 4.96
N LEU A 108 -9.53 -12.34 4.64
CA LEU A 108 -9.18 -11.17 3.84
C LEU A 108 -8.05 -10.37 4.49
N GLY A 109 -8.15 -10.04 5.79
CA GLY A 109 -7.11 -9.35 6.53
C GLY A 109 -5.79 -10.12 6.55
N SER A 110 -5.84 -11.46 6.69
CA SER A 110 -4.66 -12.32 6.64
C SER A 110 -3.99 -12.31 5.27
N ILE A 111 -4.76 -12.39 4.18
CA ILE A 111 -4.24 -12.30 2.81
C ILE A 111 -3.58 -10.94 2.58
N MET A 112 -4.21 -9.85 3.01
CA MET A 112 -3.63 -8.51 2.91
C MET A 112 -2.31 -8.41 3.69
N ALA A 113 -2.22 -9.00 4.89
CA ALA A 113 -0.99 -9.03 5.68
C ALA A 113 0.14 -9.79 4.96
N LEU A 114 -0.18 -10.91 4.28
CA LEU A 114 0.78 -11.66 3.47
C LEU A 114 1.23 -10.92 2.20
N CYS A 115 0.40 -10.01 1.67
CA CYS A 115 0.78 -9.16 0.54
C CYS A 115 1.90 -8.17 0.90
N VAL A 116 2.04 -7.79 2.19
CA VAL A 116 3.09 -6.83 2.62
C VAL A 116 4.50 -7.38 2.38
N PRO A 117 4.90 -8.57 2.92
CA PRO A 117 6.20 -9.13 2.64
C PRO A 117 6.38 -9.52 1.17
N ALA A 118 5.31 -9.95 0.49
CA ALA A 118 5.35 -10.24 -0.94
C ALA A 118 5.69 -8.99 -1.76
N ALA A 119 5.05 -7.85 -1.48
CA ALA A 119 5.34 -6.58 -2.14
C ALA A 119 6.78 -6.11 -1.85
N ALA A 120 7.23 -6.19 -0.61
CA ALA A 120 8.60 -5.85 -0.23
C ALA A 120 9.63 -6.74 -0.94
N TRP A 121 9.34 -8.03 -1.10
CA TRP A 121 10.21 -8.97 -1.80
C TRP A 121 10.27 -8.68 -3.31
N ILE A 122 9.14 -8.33 -3.94
CA ILE A 122 9.09 -7.94 -5.36
C ILE A 122 9.91 -6.68 -5.60
N GLU A 123 9.81 -5.65 -4.74
CA GLU A 123 10.63 -4.43 -4.85
C GLU A 123 12.13 -4.75 -4.74
N ALA A 124 12.53 -5.56 -3.77
CA ALA A 124 13.91 -6.01 -3.62
C ALA A 124 14.40 -6.81 -4.83
N SER A 125 13.55 -7.69 -5.38
CA SER A 125 13.85 -8.51 -6.56
C SER A 125 13.95 -7.69 -7.82
N ALA A 126 13.16 -6.64 -7.99
CA ALA A 126 13.22 -5.75 -9.15
C ALA A 126 14.57 -5.05 -9.28
N LEU A 127 15.18 -4.63 -8.19
CA LEU A 127 16.53 -4.06 -8.16
C LEU A 127 17.59 -5.09 -8.58
N ILE A 128 17.48 -6.33 -8.10
CA ILE A 128 18.41 -7.42 -8.45
C ILE A 128 18.29 -7.76 -9.93
N VAL A 129 17.06 -7.89 -10.44
CA VAL A 129 16.81 -8.18 -11.86
C VAL A 129 17.32 -7.04 -12.74
N ALA A 130 17.11 -5.78 -12.35
CA ALA A 130 17.64 -4.62 -13.08
C ALA A 130 19.17 -4.62 -13.11
N LEU A 131 19.83 -4.90 -11.98
CA LEU A 131 21.30 -4.99 -11.91
C LEU A 131 21.85 -6.12 -12.78
N ILE A 132 21.24 -7.30 -12.74
CA ILE A 132 21.63 -8.44 -13.58
C ILE A 132 21.45 -8.09 -15.06
N SER A 133 20.35 -7.43 -15.44
CA SER A 133 20.08 -7.03 -16.82
C SER A 133 21.10 -6.01 -17.33
N ILE A 134 21.46 -5.02 -16.53
CA ILE A 134 22.49 -4.02 -16.85
C ILE A 134 23.86 -4.69 -17.00
N ALA A 135 24.21 -5.59 -16.10
CA ALA A 135 25.47 -6.34 -16.18
C ALA A 135 25.54 -7.22 -17.43
N ALA A 136 24.46 -7.92 -17.78
CA ALA A 136 24.38 -8.74 -18.98
C ALA A 136 24.51 -7.90 -20.25
N LEU A 137 23.87 -6.73 -20.32
CA LEU A 137 23.99 -5.80 -21.42
C LEU A 137 25.44 -5.27 -21.56
N ALA A 138 26.07 -4.89 -20.45
CA ALA A 138 27.45 -4.41 -20.44
C ALA A 138 28.43 -5.48 -20.97
N ILE A 139 28.27 -6.72 -20.48
CA ILE A 139 29.08 -7.86 -20.96
C ILE A 139 28.83 -8.10 -22.45
N GLY A 140 27.60 -8.07 -22.92
CA GLY A 140 27.23 -8.23 -24.32
C GLY A 140 27.88 -7.19 -25.22
N VAL A 141 27.89 -5.92 -24.83
CA VAL A 141 28.51 -4.82 -25.54
C VAL A 141 30.03 -5.00 -25.62
N VAL A 142 30.69 -5.38 -24.52
CA VAL A 142 32.14 -5.62 -24.48
C VAL A 142 32.53 -6.79 -25.36
N LEU A 143 31.78 -7.90 -25.33
CA LEU A 143 32.03 -9.06 -26.18
C LEU A 143 31.84 -8.73 -27.68
N TRP A 144 30.77 -7.98 -27.99
CA TRP A 144 30.50 -7.54 -29.37
C TRP A 144 31.62 -6.65 -29.92
N TRP A 145 32.10 -5.69 -29.08
CA TRP A 145 33.23 -4.83 -29.44
C TRP A 145 34.51 -5.66 -29.70
N HIS A 146 34.81 -6.56 -28.77
CA HIS A 146 36.02 -7.43 -28.93
C HIS A 146 35.95 -8.32 -30.17
N TRP A 147 34.76 -8.78 -30.53
CA TRP A 147 34.54 -9.56 -31.75
C TRP A 147 34.71 -8.72 -33.00
N HIS A 148 34.30 -7.48 -32.99
CA HIS A 148 34.48 -6.54 -34.12
C HIS A 148 35.95 -6.18 -34.34
N GLU A 149 36.70 -5.89 -33.29
CA GLU A 149 38.14 -5.62 -33.40
C GLU A 149 38.93 -6.83 -33.93
N ASN A 150 38.60 -8.05 -33.48
CA ASN A 150 39.26 -9.26 -33.92
C ASN A 150 38.94 -9.62 -35.38
N ARG A 151 37.82 -9.20 -35.93
CA ARG A 151 37.50 -9.33 -37.36
C ARG A 151 38.27 -8.32 -38.22
N ALA A 152 38.41 -7.08 -37.75
CA ALA A 152 39.15 -6.04 -38.47
C ALA A 152 40.66 -6.31 -38.58
N LYS A 153 41.23 -7.11 -37.66
CA LYS A 153 42.66 -7.50 -37.70
C LYS A 153 42.95 -8.71 -38.62
N LYS A 154 41.93 -9.37 -39.19
CA LYS A 154 42.07 -10.53 -40.07
C LYS A 154 41.87 -10.23 -41.57
N THR A 155 41.52 -8.98 -41.90
CA THR A 155 41.45 -8.44 -43.26
C THR A 155 42.62 -7.50 -43.51
#